data_554fbbf3f950dcb190cd7063120cf084
#
_entry.id   554fbbf3f950dcb190cd7063120cf084
#
_cell.length_a   1.000
_cell.length_b   1.000
_cell.length_c   1.000
_cell.angle_alpha   90.00
_cell.angle_beta   90.00
_cell.angle_gamma   90.00
#
_symmetry.space_group_name_H-M   'P 1'
#
loop_
_entity.id
_entity.type
_entity.pdbx_description
1 polymer ?
#
loop_
_entity_poly.entity_id
_entity_poly.type
_entity_poly.pdbx_seq_one_letter_code
_entity_poly.pdbx_strand_id
1 'polypeptide(L)'
;MVWNVTSVTDERFRFVIAAEGGTVSMTALCAEYGISRETGYKWVARYRAGGLAALADGSHVRHALPPGIPDEIATLILTMRGRRPFWGPKKLREVLTREHPDLVWPALSTMGDLLKREGLVKTRHVRARGVEQVRAHAVPDGPNDIWAIDFKGWFRTQDGIKCDPLTVTDLASRYLLMCDIVSPDLDGVWPATQRLFKERGQPRVLRMDNGSPFGSKGAAGLTKLSVLWLKLGIALEPITPGCPGENGRHERMHRTLKAETSTPPAGTAALQQRRFDRFRLDFNEVRPHEALGQATPASVYRTNTRLYAGHLDDPWYDADHSVHRVLARGYMLWADEPLYISEALAGELVGVAPLPSGNRIVRFATTDLGVIVRQTGKFIRFAAARPGRTKAVSAWDGSDAETEPQMT
;
A
#
# COMPACT_ATOMS: atom_id res chain seq x y z
N MET A 1 -47.67 -20.96 -34.31
CA MET A 1 -47.16 -19.83 -35.14
C MET A 1 -45.71 -19.59 -34.73
N VAL A 2 -44.79 -19.82 -35.66
CA VAL A 2 -43.36 -19.52 -35.43
C VAL A 2 -43.17 -18.02 -35.69
N TRP A 3 -42.74 -17.28 -34.70
CA TRP A 3 -42.42 -15.88 -34.87
C TRP A 3 -41.14 -15.80 -35.69
N ASN A 4 -41.23 -15.21 -36.92
CA ASN A 4 -40.05 -14.90 -37.70
C ASN A 4 -39.35 -13.71 -37.06
N VAL A 5 -38.14 -13.93 -36.57
CA VAL A 5 -37.26 -12.83 -36.17
C VAL A 5 -36.85 -12.09 -37.44
N THR A 6 -37.43 -10.96 -37.72
CA THR A 6 -37.06 -10.08 -38.86
C THR A 6 -35.69 -9.47 -38.63
N SER A 7 -34.80 -9.61 -39.60
CA SER A 7 -33.50 -8.92 -39.55
C SER A 7 -33.66 -7.42 -39.80
N VAL A 8 -32.68 -6.62 -39.34
CA VAL A 8 -32.65 -5.16 -39.61
C VAL A 8 -32.68 -4.91 -41.13
N THR A 9 -32.06 -5.75 -41.91
CA THR A 9 -32.07 -5.68 -43.41
C THR A 9 -33.44 -5.95 -43.96
N ASP A 10 -34.23 -6.87 -43.41
CA ASP A 10 -35.59 -7.18 -43.85
C ASP A 10 -36.53 -6.01 -43.53
N GLU A 11 -36.37 -5.35 -42.36
CA GLU A 11 -37.14 -4.18 -42.00
C GLU A 11 -36.85 -2.99 -42.94
N ARG A 12 -35.57 -2.78 -43.29
CA ARG A 12 -35.15 -1.77 -44.26
C ARG A 12 -35.73 -2.06 -45.66
N PHE A 13 -35.75 -3.32 -46.06
CA PHE A 13 -36.31 -3.76 -47.34
C PHE A 13 -37.83 -3.46 -47.37
N ARG A 14 -38.58 -3.88 -46.34
CA ARG A 14 -40.04 -3.57 -46.23
C ARG A 14 -40.33 -2.13 -46.30
N PHE A 15 -39.56 -1.32 -45.57
CA PHE A 15 -39.66 0.15 -45.60
C PHE A 15 -39.49 0.71 -47.03
N VAL A 16 -38.43 0.26 -47.71
CA VAL A 16 -38.13 0.75 -49.06
C VAL A 16 -39.20 0.33 -50.08
N ILE A 17 -39.70 -0.90 -50.03
CA ILE A 17 -40.76 -1.37 -50.91
C ILE A 17 -42.04 -0.57 -50.66
N ALA A 18 -42.42 -0.28 -49.42
CA ALA A 18 -43.58 0.54 -49.09
C ALA A 18 -43.41 2.00 -49.60
N ALA A 19 -42.20 2.53 -49.53
CA ALA A 19 -41.88 3.88 -50.04
C ALA A 19 -41.94 3.93 -51.58
N GLU A 20 -41.47 2.89 -52.29
CA GLU A 20 -41.52 2.81 -53.75
C GLU A 20 -42.96 2.58 -54.26
N GLY A 21 -43.80 1.88 -53.47
CA GLY A 21 -45.20 1.67 -53.78
C GLY A 21 -46.08 2.93 -53.81
N GLY A 22 -45.59 4.03 -53.20
CA GLY A 22 -46.20 5.39 -53.31
C GLY A 22 -47.58 5.53 -52.66
N THR A 23 -48.10 4.52 -51.98
CA THR A 23 -49.44 4.54 -51.37
C THR A 23 -49.52 5.37 -50.06
N VAL A 24 -48.37 5.54 -49.40
CA VAL A 24 -48.25 6.28 -48.13
C VAL A 24 -47.22 7.37 -48.28
N SER A 25 -47.46 8.53 -47.68
CA SER A 25 -46.49 9.63 -47.73
C SER A 25 -45.21 9.26 -46.96
N MET A 26 -44.02 9.71 -47.41
CA MET A 26 -42.74 9.46 -46.77
C MET A 26 -42.76 9.89 -45.29
N THR A 27 -43.46 10.95 -44.95
CA THR A 27 -43.60 11.43 -43.57
C THR A 27 -44.33 10.43 -42.67
N ALA A 28 -45.44 9.87 -43.16
CA ALA A 28 -46.25 8.91 -42.43
C ALA A 28 -45.49 7.56 -42.28
N LEU A 29 -44.85 7.12 -43.37
CA LEU A 29 -44.05 5.89 -43.38
C LEU A 29 -42.84 5.97 -42.39
N CYS A 30 -42.13 7.10 -42.40
CA CYS A 30 -41.03 7.30 -41.46
C CYS A 30 -41.50 7.33 -39.99
N ALA A 31 -42.71 7.89 -39.75
CA ALA A 31 -43.28 7.86 -38.40
C ALA A 31 -43.65 6.47 -37.95
N GLU A 32 -44.22 5.63 -38.84
CA GLU A 32 -44.52 4.22 -38.55
C GLU A 32 -43.30 3.39 -38.21
N TYR A 33 -42.19 3.59 -38.94
CA TYR A 33 -40.93 2.89 -38.68
C TYR A 33 -40.03 3.55 -37.64
N GLY A 34 -40.44 4.66 -37.04
CA GLY A 34 -39.71 5.37 -36.00
C GLY A 34 -38.34 5.95 -36.45
N ILE A 35 -38.23 6.35 -37.73
CA ILE A 35 -37.00 6.89 -38.32
C ILE A 35 -37.21 8.34 -38.83
N SER A 36 -36.10 9.10 -38.96
CA SER A 36 -36.16 10.42 -39.57
C SER A 36 -36.41 10.34 -41.10
N ARG A 37 -37.03 11.38 -41.68
CA ARG A 37 -37.20 11.45 -43.13
C ARG A 37 -35.88 11.39 -43.90
N GLU A 38 -34.81 11.98 -43.36
CA GLU A 38 -33.46 11.91 -43.91
C GLU A 38 -32.97 10.45 -43.99
N THR A 39 -33.17 9.70 -42.90
CA THR A 39 -32.86 8.26 -42.86
C THR A 39 -33.69 7.47 -43.87
N GLY A 40 -34.96 7.79 -43.99
CA GLY A 40 -35.85 7.16 -44.97
C GLY A 40 -35.40 7.39 -46.43
N TYR A 41 -35.14 8.63 -46.81
CA TYR A 41 -34.61 8.94 -48.16
C TYR A 41 -33.23 8.31 -48.40
N LYS A 42 -32.36 8.24 -47.38
CA LYS A 42 -31.05 7.55 -47.46
C LYS A 42 -31.21 6.09 -47.84
N TRP A 43 -32.14 5.37 -47.21
CA TRP A 43 -32.34 3.96 -47.51
C TRP A 43 -32.94 3.72 -48.88
N VAL A 44 -33.91 4.53 -49.31
CA VAL A 44 -34.47 4.49 -50.67
C VAL A 44 -33.38 4.74 -51.71
N ALA A 45 -32.54 5.78 -51.53
CA ALA A 45 -31.45 6.10 -52.43
C ALA A 45 -30.42 4.94 -52.52
N ARG A 46 -30.08 4.30 -51.39
CA ARG A 46 -29.15 3.16 -51.33
C ARG A 46 -29.71 1.95 -52.09
N TYR A 47 -31.01 1.66 -51.92
CA TYR A 47 -31.67 0.59 -52.62
C TYR A 47 -31.72 0.82 -54.14
N ARG A 48 -32.03 2.02 -54.58
CA ARG A 48 -32.03 2.40 -56.00
C ARG A 48 -30.66 2.25 -56.65
N ALA A 49 -29.57 2.54 -55.87
CA ALA A 49 -28.20 2.47 -56.35
C ALA A 49 -27.63 1.04 -56.40
N GLY A 50 -28.05 0.14 -55.49
CA GLY A 50 -27.40 -1.15 -55.35
C GLY A 50 -28.31 -2.30 -54.92
N GLY A 51 -29.64 -2.15 -55.00
CA GLY A 51 -30.63 -3.17 -54.69
C GLY A 51 -30.58 -3.62 -53.21
N LEU A 52 -31.05 -4.84 -52.98
CA LEU A 52 -31.15 -5.44 -51.64
C LEU A 52 -29.82 -5.49 -50.91
N ALA A 53 -28.73 -5.78 -51.63
CA ALA A 53 -27.38 -5.85 -51.04
C ALA A 53 -26.91 -4.55 -50.42
N ALA A 54 -27.39 -3.39 -50.93
CA ALA A 54 -27.05 -2.05 -50.43
C ALA A 54 -27.76 -1.69 -49.12
N LEU A 55 -28.76 -2.47 -48.69
CA LEU A 55 -29.47 -2.28 -47.43
C LEU A 55 -28.75 -2.92 -46.25
N ALA A 56 -27.74 -3.77 -46.49
CA ALA A 56 -26.87 -4.26 -45.45
C ALA A 56 -26.01 -3.13 -44.85
N ASP A 57 -25.64 -3.29 -43.58
CA ASP A 57 -24.70 -2.36 -42.98
C ASP A 57 -23.33 -2.48 -43.66
N GLY A 58 -22.77 -1.35 -44.03
CA GLY A 58 -21.40 -1.29 -44.51
C GLY A 58 -20.41 -1.69 -43.42
N SER A 59 -19.25 -2.16 -43.82
CA SER A 59 -18.17 -2.46 -42.87
C SER A 59 -17.81 -1.20 -42.07
N HIS A 60 -17.86 -1.29 -40.74
CA HIS A 60 -17.37 -0.25 -39.83
C HIS A 60 -15.85 -0.32 -39.64
N VAL A 61 -15.15 -1.21 -40.35
CA VAL A 61 -13.69 -1.31 -40.30
C VAL A 61 -13.10 -0.03 -40.89
N ARG A 62 -12.20 0.59 -40.16
CA ARG A 62 -11.45 1.77 -40.62
C ARG A 62 -10.73 1.42 -41.93
N HIS A 63 -10.94 2.22 -42.98
CA HIS A 63 -10.29 2.04 -44.29
C HIS A 63 -8.78 2.28 -44.26
N ALA A 64 -8.28 3.05 -43.27
CA ALA A 64 -6.86 3.21 -43.01
C ALA A 64 -6.58 2.83 -41.56
N LEU A 65 -5.84 1.76 -41.36
CA LEU A 65 -5.26 1.44 -40.04
C LEU A 65 -4.13 2.44 -39.78
N PRO A 66 -4.02 2.98 -38.55
CA PRO A 66 -2.84 3.77 -38.19
C PRO A 66 -1.59 2.92 -38.43
N PRO A 67 -0.45 3.53 -38.84
CA PRO A 67 0.79 2.81 -39.01
C PRO A 67 1.10 2.01 -37.73
N GLY A 68 1.51 0.77 -37.90
CA GLY A 68 1.93 -0.11 -36.80
C GLY A 68 3.13 0.51 -36.05
N ILE A 69 3.47 -0.09 -34.90
CA ILE A 69 4.71 0.27 -34.21
C ILE A 69 5.87 -0.12 -35.11
N PRO A 70 6.83 0.79 -35.39
CA PRO A 70 8.05 0.43 -36.11
C PRO A 70 8.79 -0.73 -35.43
N ASP A 71 9.34 -1.65 -36.20
CA ASP A 71 10.00 -2.87 -35.69
C ASP A 71 11.15 -2.56 -34.72
N GLU A 72 11.91 -1.50 -34.95
CA GLU A 72 12.93 -1.04 -34.02
C GLU A 72 12.37 -0.68 -32.66
N ILE A 73 11.29 0.11 -32.62
CA ILE A 73 10.60 0.51 -31.39
C ILE A 73 9.99 -0.70 -30.69
N ALA A 74 9.37 -1.61 -31.43
CA ALA A 74 8.82 -2.86 -30.90
C ALA A 74 9.92 -3.70 -30.24
N THR A 75 11.07 -3.85 -30.90
CA THR A 75 12.23 -4.60 -30.40
C THR A 75 12.76 -4.00 -29.09
N LEU A 76 12.89 -2.68 -28.98
CA LEU A 76 13.31 -2.02 -27.75
C LEU A 76 12.32 -2.27 -26.60
N ILE A 77 11.01 -2.15 -26.87
CA ILE A 77 9.97 -2.41 -25.88
C ILE A 77 10.03 -3.87 -25.38
N LEU A 78 10.13 -4.83 -26.30
CA LEU A 78 10.16 -6.26 -25.97
C LEU A 78 11.45 -6.65 -25.24
N THR A 79 12.60 -6.11 -25.66
CA THR A 79 13.89 -6.31 -24.98
C THR A 79 13.86 -5.78 -23.56
N MET A 80 13.36 -4.55 -23.35
CA MET A 80 13.21 -3.99 -22.01
C MET A 80 12.22 -4.80 -21.18
N ARG A 81 11.11 -5.26 -21.76
CA ARG A 81 10.16 -6.15 -21.09
C ARG A 81 10.78 -7.48 -20.68
N GLY A 82 11.64 -8.06 -21.49
CA GLY A 82 12.42 -9.25 -21.14
C GLY A 82 13.33 -9.04 -19.93
N ARG A 83 14.03 -7.90 -19.88
CA ARG A 83 14.85 -7.50 -18.73
C ARG A 83 14.01 -7.19 -17.47
N ARG A 84 12.79 -6.68 -17.64
CA ARG A 84 11.87 -6.18 -16.59
C ARG A 84 10.49 -6.83 -16.68
N PRO A 85 10.36 -8.13 -16.42
CA PRO A 85 9.14 -8.90 -16.71
C PRO A 85 7.91 -8.46 -15.90
N PHE A 86 8.09 -7.70 -14.83
CA PHE A 86 7.01 -7.20 -13.97
C PHE A 86 6.62 -5.73 -14.23
N TRP A 87 7.26 -5.06 -15.22
CA TRP A 87 6.97 -3.68 -15.53
C TRP A 87 5.87 -3.56 -16.59
N GLY A 88 4.87 -2.72 -16.32
CA GLY A 88 3.81 -2.39 -17.28
C GLY A 88 4.23 -1.27 -18.24
N PRO A 89 3.41 -0.97 -19.26
CA PRO A 89 3.71 0.03 -20.30
C PRO A 89 4.14 1.40 -19.76
N LYS A 90 3.53 1.89 -18.68
CA LYS A 90 3.88 3.18 -18.08
C LYS A 90 5.36 3.26 -17.68
N LYS A 91 5.86 2.24 -16.97
CA LYS A 91 7.25 2.20 -16.50
C LYS A 91 8.23 1.95 -17.64
N LEU A 92 7.87 1.05 -18.56
CA LEU A 92 8.69 0.77 -19.72
C LEU A 92 8.89 2.05 -20.56
N ARG A 93 7.80 2.76 -20.87
CA ARG A 93 7.88 3.99 -21.65
C ARG A 93 8.72 5.06 -20.95
N GLU A 94 8.53 5.23 -19.64
CA GLU A 94 9.29 6.22 -18.88
C GLU A 94 10.81 6.00 -18.95
N VAL A 95 11.25 4.75 -18.75
CA VAL A 95 12.67 4.42 -18.79
C VAL A 95 13.20 4.49 -20.23
N LEU A 96 12.46 3.95 -21.19
CA LEU A 96 12.84 4.00 -22.60
C LEU A 96 12.93 5.45 -23.11
N THR A 97 12.05 6.35 -22.67
CA THR A 97 12.15 7.78 -23.02
C THR A 97 13.42 8.43 -22.46
N ARG A 98 13.87 8.02 -21.28
CA ARG A 98 15.13 8.51 -20.69
C ARG A 98 16.37 7.94 -21.41
N GLU A 99 16.32 6.65 -21.76
CA GLU A 99 17.43 5.98 -22.46
C GLU A 99 17.55 6.41 -23.93
N HIS A 100 16.42 6.74 -24.58
CA HIS A 100 16.34 7.11 -25.98
C HIS A 100 15.45 8.35 -26.17
N PRO A 101 15.93 9.56 -25.78
CA PRO A 101 15.13 10.78 -25.78
C PRO A 101 14.70 11.24 -27.18
N ASP A 102 15.46 10.83 -28.22
CA ASP A 102 15.21 11.22 -29.61
C ASP A 102 14.13 10.37 -30.30
N LEU A 103 13.67 9.28 -29.66
CA LEU A 103 12.67 8.40 -30.24
C LEU A 103 11.24 8.78 -29.79
N VAL A 104 10.30 8.65 -30.73
CA VAL A 104 8.87 8.85 -30.45
C VAL A 104 8.25 7.54 -30.00
N TRP A 105 7.78 7.51 -28.76
CA TRP A 105 7.20 6.31 -28.14
C TRP A 105 5.71 6.21 -28.39
N PRO A 106 5.18 4.99 -28.64
CA PRO A 106 3.74 4.76 -28.83
C PRO A 106 2.93 5.10 -27.58
N ALA A 107 1.61 5.27 -27.77
CA ALA A 107 0.68 5.41 -26.67
C ALA A 107 0.74 4.20 -25.74
N LEU A 108 0.43 4.39 -24.46
CA LEU A 108 0.48 3.31 -23.44
C LEU A 108 -0.44 2.14 -23.79
N SER A 109 -1.62 2.43 -24.38
CA SER A 109 -2.55 1.41 -24.87
C SER A 109 -1.91 0.56 -25.97
N THR A 110 -1.29 1.21 -26.95
CA THR A 110 -0.61 0.54 -28.08
C THR A 110 0.55 -0.34 -27.60
N MET A 111 1.34 0.15 -26.64
CA MET A 111 2.38 -0.67 -25.99
C MET A 111 1.77 -1.85 -25.22
N GLY A 112 0.63 -1.63 -24.54
CA GLY A 112 -0.10 -2.70 -23.83
C GLY A 112 -0.61 -3.77 -24.79
N ASP A 113 -1.14 -3.38 -25.95
CA ASP A 113 -1.62 -4.30 -26.98
C ASP A 113 -0.47 -5.10 -27.62
N LEU A 114 0.70 -4.46 -27.84
CA LEU A 114 1.91 -5.16 -28.26
C LEU A 114 2.28 -6.25 -27.24
N LEU A 115 2.42 -5.90 -25.96
CA LEU A 115 2.77 -6.86 -24.90
C LEU A 115 1.75 -7.97 -24.75
N LYS A 116 0.45 -7.69 -24.96
CA LYS A 116 -0.62 -8.68 -24.93
C LYS A 116 -0.53 -9.64 -26.11
N ARG A 117 -0.31 -9.15 -27.31
CA ARG A 117 -0.14 -9.94 -28.54
C ARG A 117 1.04 -10.89 -28.43
N GLU A 118 2.14 -10.44 -27.82
CA GLU A 118 3.34 -11.26 -27.57
C GLU A 118 3.20 -12.18 -26.34
N GLY A 119 2.00 -12.31 -25.75
CA GLY A 119 1.76 -13.20 -24.62
C GLY A 119 2.42 -12.78 -23.30
N LEU A 120 2.95 -11.56 -23.22
CA LEU A 120 3.71 -11.06 -22.07
C LEU A 120 2.84 -10.45 -20.96
N VAL A 121 1.51 -10.52 -21.09
CA VAL A 121 0.55 -10.01 -20.09
C VAL A 121 -0.19 -11.16 -19.44
N LYS A 122 -0.03 -11.33 -18.13
CA LYS A 122 -0.83 -12.29 -17.36
C LYS A 122 -2.22 -11.71 -17.09
N THR A 123 -3.27 -12.43 -17.42
CA THR A 123 -4.65 -12.08 -17.10
C THR A 123 -4.83 -12.03 -15.59
N ARG A 124 -5.34 -10.93 -15.07
CA ARG A 124 -5.53 -10.72 -13.64
C ARG A 124 -7.02 -10.80 -13.32
N HIS A 125 -7.42 -11.78 -12.52
CA HIS A 125 -8.75 -11.76 -11.93
C HIS A 125 -8.86 -10.61 -10.94
N VAL A 126 -9.74 -9.66 -11.22
CA VAL A 126 -10.07 -8.56 -10.31
C VAL A 126 -11.04 -9.11 -9.26
N ARG A 127 -10.58 -9.26 -8.02
CA ARG A 127 -11.50 -9.50 -6.90
C ARG A 127 -12.18 -8.18 -6.54
N ALA A 128 -13.49 -8.20 -6.30
CA ALA A 128 -14.21 -7.07 -5.76
C ALA A 128 -13.55 -6.66 -4.42
N ARG A 129 -13.22 -5.38 -4.30
CA ARG A 129 -12.71 -4.82 -3.05
C ARG A 129 -13.90 -4.45 -2.17
N GLY A 130 -13.92 -4.98 -0.95
CA GLY A 130 -14.78 -4.44 0.10
C GLY A 130 -14.41 -2.97 0.37
N VAL A 131 -15.36 -2.19 0.83
CA VAL A 131 -15.13 -0.82 1.28
C VAL A 131 -14.38 -0.92 2.62
N GLU A 132 -13.10 -0.65 2.60
CA GLU A 132 -12.24 -0.63 3.78
C GLU A 132 -12.35 0.76 4.42
N GLN A 133 -12.73 0.83 5.70
CA GLN A 133 -12.67 2.08 6.45
C GLN A 133 -11.19 2.41 6.72
N VAL A 134 -10.67 3.34 5.95
CA VAL A 134 -9.31 3.85 6.14
C VAL A 134 -9.33 4.88 7.26
N ARG A 135 -8.62 4.61 8.35
CA ARG A 135 -8.38 5.61 9.40
C ARG A 135 -7.38 6.66 8.92
N ALA A 136 -7.52 7.87 9.46
CA ALA A 136 -6.56 8.93 9.22
C ALA A 136 -5.25 8.62 9.97
N HIS A 137 -4.25 8.14 9.24
CA HIS A 137 -2.87 8.04 9.72
C HIS A 137 -2.13 9.37 9.51
N ALA A 138 -1.05 9.55 10.28
CA ALA A 138 -0.15 10.68 10.05
C ALA A 138 0.31 10.72 8.59
N VAL A 139 0.19 11.88 7.98
CA VAL A 139 0.71 12.13 6.63
C VAL A 139 2.14 12.63 6.77
N PRO A 140 3.13 12.06 6.05
CA PRO A 140 4.48 12.53 6.14
C PRO A 140 4.61 13.96 5.57
N ASP A 141 5.26 14.85 6.30
CA ASP A 141 5.55 16.22 5.85
C ASP A 141 6.66 16.25 4.78
N GLY A 142 7.51 15.23 4.76
CA GLY A 142 8.60 15.10 3.80
C GLY A 142 9.39 13.80 3.97
N PRO A 143 10.47 13.63 3.20
CA PRO A 143 11.38 12.48 3.36
C PRO A 143 11.92 12.40 4.81
N ASN A 144 12.01 11.17 5.32
CA ASN A 144 12.47 10.80 6.66
C ASN A 144 11.55 11.24 7.83
N ASP A 145 10.39 11.78 7.55
CA ASP A 145 9.43 12.11 8.61
C ASP A 145 8.81 10.82 9.20
N ILE A 146 8.25 9.97 8.34
CA ILE A 146 7.62 8.72 8.76
C ILE A 146 8.24 7.55 7.98
N TRP A 147 8.80 6.59 8.70
CA TRP A 147 9.22 5.33 8.10
C TRP A 147 8.22 4.21 8.43
N ALA A 148 8.03 3.30 7.49
CA ALA A 148 7.31 2.05 7.74
C ALA A 148 8.30 0.90 7.85
N ILE A 149 8.14 0.08 8.89
CA ILE A 149 8.93 -1.12 9.14
C ILE A 149 8.01 -2.34 9.16
N ASP A 150 8.41 -3.42 8.49
CA ASP A 150 7.60 -4.62 8.41
C ASP A 150 8.45 -5.83 7.97
N PHE A 151 8.05 -7.02 8.42
CA PHE A 151 8.56 -8.28 7.90
C PHE A 151 7.72 -8.71 6.70
N LYS A 152 8.40 -9.02 5.59
CA LYS A 152 7.72 -9.52 4.38
C LYS A 152 7.03 -10.88 4.58
N GLY A 153 7.31 -11.55 5.69
CA GLY A 153 7.00 -12.94 5.92
C GLY A 153 8.12 -13.87 5.41
N TRP A 154 8.31 -14.97 6.10
CA TRP A 154 9.43 -15.89 5.89
C TRP A 154 9.28 -16.76 4.65
N PHE A 155 10.39 -17.23 4.15
CA PHE A 155 10.53 -18.30 3.16
C PHE A 155 11.85 -19.05 3.40
N ARG A 156 12.07 -20.13 2.68
CA ARG A 156 13.34 -20.87 2.74
C ARG A 156 14.13 -20.69 1.46
N THR A 157 15.44 -20.57 1.60
CA THR A 157 16.41 -20.70 0.50
C THR A 157 16.52 -22.16 0.07
N GLN A 158 17.20 -22.45 -1.06
CA GLN A 158 17.27 -23.82 -1.59
C GLN A 158 18.05 -24.76 -0.65
N ASP A 159 18.97 -24.23 0.15
CA ASP A 159 19.68 -24.97 1.22
C ASP A 159 18.83 -25.18 2.49
N GLY A 160 17.56 -24.77 2.48
CA GLY A 160 16.60 -24.98 3.57
C GLY A 160 16.65 -23.92 4.68
N ILE A 161 17.56 -22.95 4.62
CA ILE A 161 17.69 -21.89 5.64
C ILE A 161 16.46 -20.96 5.58
N LYS A 162 15.87 -20.70 6.76
CA LYS A 162 14.76 -19.76 6.92
C LYS A 162 15.27 -18.33 6.81
N CYS A 163 14.61 -17.55 5.97
CA CYS A 163 14.87 -16.13 5.76
C CYS A 163 13.65 -15.31 6.15
N ASP A 164 13.83 -14.35 7.04
CA ASP A 164 12.83 -13.38 7.47
C ASP A 164 13.29 -11.98 7.01
N PRO A 165 12.86 -11.50 5.83
CA PRO A 165 13.29 -10.19 5.33
C PRO A 165 12.60 -9.07 6.08
N LEU A 166 13.37 -8.27 6.80
CA LEU A 166 12.96 -7.02 7.40
C LEU A 166 13.12 -5.88 6.38
N THR A 167 12.11 -5.10 6.18
CA THR A 167 12.14 -3.96 5.26
C THR A 167 11.76 -2.67 5.98
N VAL A 168 12.45 -1.59 5.63
CA VAL A 168 12.14 -0.24 6.09
C VAL A 168 12.03 0.68 4.88
N THR A 169 10.93 1.41 4.79
CA THR A 169 10.68 2.37 3.70
C THR A 169 10.36 3.75 4.24
N ASP A 170 10.89 4.78 3.60
CA ASP A 170 10.42 6.15 3.79
C ASP A 170 9.07 6.35 3.09
N LEU A 171 8.06 6.79 3.82
CA LEU A 171 6.69 6.88 3.30
C LEU A 171 6.48 8.06 2.34
N ALA A 172 7.27 9.12 2.43
CA ALA A 172 7.18 10.26 1.53
C ALA A 172 7.79 9.96 0.17
N SER A 173 9.08 9.62 0.15
CA SER A 173 9.85 9.37 -1.08
C SER A 173 9.70 7.96 -1.65
N ARG A 174 9.12 7.01 -0.92
CA ARG A 174 9.07 5.58 -1.25
C ARG A 174 10.43 4.90 -1.25
N TYR A 175 11.46 5.56 -0.75
CA TYR A 175 12.81 5.03 -0.72
C TYR A 175 12.88 3.80 0.19
N LEU A 176 13.36 2.67 -0.35
CA LEU A 176 13.59 1.45 0.39
C LEU A 176 14.93 1.58 1.14
N LEU A 177 14.85 1.94 2.41
CA LEU A 177 16.00 2.20 3.27
C LEU A 177 16.76 0.94 3.63
N MET A 178 16.03 -0.15 3.93
CA MET A 178 16.58 -1.44 4.34
C MET A 178 15.77 -2.60 3.75
N CYS A 179 16.46 -3.68 3.42
CA CYS A 179 15.86 -4.97 3.05
C CYS A 179 16.85 -6.08 3.46
N ASP A 180 16.85 -6.45 4.74
CA ASP A 180 17.86 -7.32 5.34
C ASP A 180 17.22 -8.59 5.91
N ILE A 181 17.90 -9.72 5.78
CA ILE A 181 17.52 -10.97 6.44
C ILE A 181 17.99 -10.89 7.89
N VAL A 182 17.03 -10.83 8.82
CA VAL A 182 17.30 -10.75 10.26
C VAL A 182 16.34 -11.65 11.03
N SER A 183 16.72 -12.05 12.25
CA SER A 183 15.81 -12.74 13.15
C SER A 183 14.64 -11.84 13.56
N PRO A 184 13.38 -12.34 13.58
CA PRO A 184 12.20 -11.54 13.93
C PRO A 184 12.03 -11.44 15.46
N ASP A 185 13.07 -10.98 16.12
CA ASP A 185 13.17 -10.76 17.57
C ASP A 185 13.97 -9.48 17.87
N LEU A 186 14.17 -9.22 19.17
CA LEU A 186 14.91 -8.04 19.63
C LEU A 186 16.36 -8.07 19.12
N ASP A 187 17.00 -9.25 19.20
CA ASP A 187 18.43 -9.43 18.91
C ASP A 187 18.74 -9.26 17.41
N GLY A 188 17.78 -9.56 16.55
CA GLY A 188 17.91 -9.33 15.11
C GLY A 188 17.54 -7.91 14.70
N VAL A 189 16.40 -7.40 15.17
CA VAL A 189 15.83 -6.12 14.70
C VAL A 189 16.57 -4.92 15.28
N TRP A 190 16.92 -4.93 16.56
CA TRP A 190 17.56 -3.78 17.20
C TRP A 190 18.92 -3.44 16.59
N PRO A 191 19.89 -4.37 16.42
CA PRO A 191 21.15 -4.03 15.75
C PRO A 191 20.98 -3.58 14.30
N ALA A 192 20.02 -4.16 13.58
CA ALA A 192 19.74 -3.78 12.20
C ALA A 192 19.21 -2.33 12.12
N THR A 193 18.26 -1.97 12.98
CA THR A 193 17.75 -0.60 13.04
C THR A 193 18.76 0.41 13.55
N GLN A 194 19.61 0.04 14.53
CA GLN A 194 20.72 0.90 14.96
C GLN A 194 21.70 1.20 13.82
N ARG A 195 22.08 0.18 13.03
CA ARG A 195 22.92 0.37 11.84
C ARG A 195 22.24 1.33 10.86
N LEU A 196 20.96 1.11 10.57
CA LEU A 196 20.19 1.98 9.70
C LEU A 196 20.15 3.44 10.22
N PHE A 197 19.92 3.63 11.52
CA PHE A 197 19.88 4.97 12.12
C PHE A 197 21.25 5.68 12.06
N LYS A 198 22.36 4.94 12.24
CA LYS A 198 23.71 5.48 12.06
C LYS A 198 23.97 5.93 10.63
N GLU A 199 23.50 5.17 9.66
CA GLU A 199 23.73 5.44 8.23
C GLU A 199 22.82 6.53 7.67
N ARG A 200 21.58 6.59 8.12
CA ARG A 200 20.51 7.39 7.49
C ARG A 200 19.87 8.42 8.40
N GLY A 201 20.24 8.47 9.68
CA GLY A 201 19.49 9.21 10.71
C GLY A 201 18.22 8.47 11.12
N GLN A 202 17.39 9.10 11.95
CA GLN A 202 16.21 8.45 12.52
C GLN A 202 14.91 9.21 12.16
N PRO A 203 13.77 8.51 11.96
CA PRO A 203 12.51 9.14 11.63
C PRO A 203 11.90 9.84 12.86
N ARG A 204 10.94 10.73 12.65
CA ARG A 204 10.09 11.25 13.73
C ARG A 204 9.09 10.18 14.17
N VAL A 205 8.51 9.42 13.21
CA VAL A 205 7.51 8.40 13.46
C VAL A 205 7.93 7.08 12.79
N LEU A 206 7.74 5.97 13.48
CA LEU A 206 7.90 4.63 12.95
C LEU A 206 6.52 3.93 12.91
N ARG A 207 6.03 3.68 11.70
CA ARG A 207 4.79 2.94 11.47
C ARG A 207 5.10 1.44 11.37
N MET A 208 4.35 0.62 12.10
CA MET A 208 4.59 -0.82 12.21
C MET A 208 3.29 -1.60 12.33
N ASP A 209 3.34 -2.91 12.12
CA ASP A 209 2.22 -3.79 12.47
C ASP A 209 2.14 -4.03 13.99
N ASN A 210 1.08 -4.73 14.44
CA ASN A 210 0.87 -5.07 15.84
C ASN A 210 1.43 -6.45 16.23
N GLY A 211 2.09 -7.13 15.31
CA GLY A 211 2.69 -8.44 15.53
C GLY A 211 4.05 -8.36 16.22
N SER A 212 4.46 -9.49 16.82
CA SER A 212 5.84 -9.63 17.33
C SER A 212 6.85 -9.49 16.17
N PRO A 213 7.99 -8.81 16.38
CA PRO A 213 8.50 -8.23 17.62
C PRO A 213 8.08 -6.77 17.91
N PHE A 214 7.22 -6.18 17.07
CA PHE A 214 6.89 -4.76 17.12
C PHE A 214 5.84 -4.45 18.17
N GLY A 215 4.83 -5.31 18.32
CA GLY A 215 3.72 -5.12 19.24
C GLY A 215 3.53 -6.31 20.20
N SER A 216 2.86 -6.05 21.34
CA SER A 216 2.53 -7.02 22.37
C SER A 216 1.11 -6.81 22.89
N LYS A 217 0.68 -7.73 23.78
CA LYS A 217 -0.55 -7.59 24.57
C LYS A 217 -0.32 -6.82 25.89
N GLY A 218 0.88 -6.33 26.15
CA GLY A 218 1.23 -5.56 27.35
C GLY A 218 0.62 -4.16 27.35
N ALA A 219 0.99 -3.35 28.37
CA ALA A 219 0.54 -1.98 28.51
C ALA A 219 0.90 -1.16 27.25
N ALA A 220 -0.08 -0.49 26.69
CA ALA A 220 0.01 0.26 25.42
C ALA A 220 0.57 -0.56 24.23
N GLY A 221 0.59 -1.90 24.31
CA GLY A 221 1.15 -2.76 23.27
C GLY A 221 2.68 -2.75 23.17
N LEU A 222 3.38 -2.20 24.15
CA LEU A 222 4.84 -2.04 24.09
C LEU A 222 5.60 -3.37 24.19
N THR A 223 6.68 -3.44 23.44
CA THR A 223 7.73 -4.46 23.50
C THR A 223 9.05 -3.83 23.97
N LYS A 224 10.06 -4.61 24.34
CA LYS A 224 11.39 -4.07 24.62
C LYS A 224 11.94 -3.27 23.44
N LEU A 225 11.69 -3.72 22.21
CA LEU A 225 12.10 -3.04 20.99
C LEU A 225 11.45 -1.66 20.87
N SER A 226 10.13 -1.57 21.08
CA SER A 226 9.40 -0.32 21.03
C SER A 226 9.81 0.66 22.14
N VAL A 227 10.15 0.15 23.32
CA VAL A 227 10.73 0.95 24.42
C VAL A 227 12.04 1.62 23.98
N LEU A 228 12.95 0.87 23.33
CA LEU A 228 14.21 1.41 22.83
C LEU A 228 13.99 2.54 21.79
N TRP A 229 13.03 2.37 20.87
CA TRP A 229 12.69 3.41 19.91
C TRP A 229 12.07 4.65 20.56
N LEU A 230 11.22 4.48 21.57
CA LEU A 230 10.67 5.60 22.34
C LEU A 230 11.77 6.39 23.08
N LYS A 231 12.79 5.71 23.62
CA LYS A 231 13.97 6.35 24.24
C LYS A 231 14.80 7.17 23.24
N LEU A 232 14.77 6.82 21.96
CA LEU A 232 15.35 7.63 20.88
C LEU A 232 14.43 8.82 20.49
N GLY A 233 13.29 8.97 21.15
CA GLY A 233 12.28 9.97 20.82
C GLY A 233 11.58 9.72 19.48
N ILE A 234 11.54 8.47 19.01
CA ILE A 234 10.79 8.05 17.83
C ILE A 234 9.37 7.72 18.28
N ALA A 235 8.38 8.42 17.74
CA ALA A 235 6.98 8.11 17.99
C ALA A 235 6.57 6.82 17.27
N LEU A 236 5.73 6.01 17.92
CA LEU A 236 5.27 4.75 17.37
C LEU A 236 3.86 4.89 16.83
N GLU A 237 3.63 4.41 15.61
CA GLU A 237 2.32 4.40 14.96
C GLU A 237 1.95 2.98 14.52
N PRO A 238 1.34 2.17 15.41
CA PRO A 238 0.85 0.86 15.03
C PRO A 238 -0.34 0.97 14.07
N ILE A 239 -0.39 0.13 13.04
CA ILE A 239 -1.56 0.03 12.16
C ILE A 239 -2.76 -0.55 12.92
N THR A 240 -3.98 -0.29 12.44
CA THR A 240 -5.19 -0.84 13.04
C THR A 240 -5.20 -2.36 12.86
N PRO A 241 -5.44 -3.15 13.93
CA PRO A 241 -5.59 -4.60 13.80
C PRO A 241 -6.66 -4.97 12.77
N GLY A 242 -6.34 -5.89 11.85
CA GLY A 242 -7.25 -6.33 10.79
C GLY A 242 -7.41 -5.35 9.61
N CYS A 243 -6.67 -4.24 9.57
CA CYS A 243 -6.68 -3.27 8.48
C CYS A 243 -5.35 -3.23 7.69
N PRO A 244 -4.97 -4.30 6.97
CA PRO A 244 -3.71 -4.35 6.23
C PRO A 244 -3.60 -3.24 5.16
N GLY A 245 -4.73 -2.74 4.67
CA GLY A 245 -4.77 -1.63 3.69
C GLY A 245 -4.09 -0.35 4.17
N GLU A 246 -4.01 -0.12 5.48
CA GLU A 246 -3.27 1.02 6.07
C GLU A 246 -1.76 0.95 5.76
N ASN A 247 -1.21 -0.27 5.55
CA ASN A 247 0.16 -0.50 5.08
C ASN A 247 0.23 -0.92 3.59
N GLY A 248 -0.83 -0.71 2.83
CA GLY A 248 -0.96 -1.16 1.44
C GLY A 248 0.13 -0.67 0.47
N ARG A 249 0.88 0.37 0.87
CA ARG A 249 2.07 0.84 0.14
C ARG A 249 3.24 -0.12 0.33
N HIS A 250 3.47 -0.53 1.56
CA HIS A 250 4.50 -1.49 1.95
C HIS A 250 4.18 -2.88 1.39
N GLU A 251 2.93 -3.33 1.48
CA GLU A 251 2.48 -4.60 0.89
C GLU A 251 2.70 -4.67 -0.62
N ARG A 252 2.49 -3.57 -1.36
CA ARG A 252 2.79 -3.50 -2.79
C ARG A 252 4.28 -3.67 -3.08
N MET A 253 5.14 -3.06 -2.27
CA MET A 253 6.58 -3.24 -2.35
C MET A 253 6.95 -4.69 -2.06
N HIS A 254 6.44 -5.30 -0.99
CA HIS A 254 6.65 -6.70 -0.64
C HIS A 254 6.23 -7.68 -1.74
N ARG A 255 5.11 -7.41 -2.43
CA ARG A 255 4.67 -8.22 -3.58
C ARG A 255 5.69 -8.15 -4.73
N THR A 256 6.22 -6.97 -4.99
CA THR A 256 7.26 -6.78 -6.02
C THR A 256 8.55 -7.48 -5.61
N LEU A 257 9.00 -7.28 -4.36
CA LEU A 257 10.17 -7.91 -3.78
C LEU A 257 10.10 -9.45 -3.92
N LYS A 258 8.96 -10.04 -3.52
CA LYS A 258 8.73 -11.48 -3.66
C LYS A 258 8.85 -11.97 -5.09
N ALA A 259 8.21 -11.28 -6.02
CA ALA A 259 8.17 -11.68 -7.43
C ALA A 259 9.57 -11.60 -8.07
N GLU A 260 10.36 -10.58 -7.73
CA GLU A 260 11.64 -10.31 -8.37
C GLU A 260 12.83 -11.03 -7.69
N THR A 261 12.71 -11.42 -6.41
CA THR A 261 13.87 -11.94 -5.66
C THR A 261 13.69 -13.31 -5.04
N SER A 262 12.43 -13.69 -4.71
CA SER A 262 12.15 -14.89 -3.91
C SER A 262 11.39 -15.97 -4.67
N THR A 263 11.21 -15.81 -5.99
CA THR A 263 10.48 -16.77 -6.83
C THR A 263 11.23 -17.00 -8.16
N PRO A 264 12.12 -18.01 -8.24
CA PRO A 264 12.56 -18.94 -7.18
C PRO A 264 13.52 -18.27 -6.17
N PRO A 265 13.62 -18.79 -4.93
CA PRO A 265 14.59 -18.29 -3.95
C PRO A 265 16.04 -18.61 -4.36
N ALA A 266 17.01 -17.92 -3.76
CA ALA A 266 18.42 -18.16 -4.00
C ALA A 266 18.91 -19.48 -3.37
N GLY A 267 20.10 -19.93 -3.77
CA GLY A 267 20.73 -21.15 -3.24
C GLY A 267 21.01 -21.06 -1.73
N THR A 268 21.49 -19.92 -1.25
CA THR A 268 21.84 -19.67 0.15
C THR A 268 21.30 -18.33 0.64
N ALA A 269 21.23 -18.14 1.97
CA ALA A 269 20.83 -16.88 2.57
C ALA A 269 21.74 -15.70 2.15
N ALA A 270 23.05 -15.92 2.04
CA ALA A 270 23.99 -14.89 1.59
C ALA A 270 23.74 -14.46 0.13
N LEU A 271 23.44 -15.41 -0.76
CA LEU A 271 23.06 -15.09 -2.14
C LEU A 271 21.70 -14.41 -2.21
N GLN A 272 20.79 -14.77 -1.31
CA GLN A 272 19.48 -14.14 -1.19
C GLN A 272 19.62 -12.68 -0.74
N GLN A 273 20.50 -12.38 0.22
CA GLN A 273 20.78 -11.02 0.65
C GLN A 273 21.33 -10.18 -0.51
N ARG A 274 22.27 -10.71 -1.27
CA ARG A 274 22.77 -10.03 -2.48
C ARG A 274 21.67 -9.71 -3.49
N ARG A 275 20.66 -10.60 -3.63
CA ARG A 275 19.49 -10.30 -4.48
C ARG A 275 18.66 -9.16 -3.90
N PHE A 276 18.48 -9.09 -2.58
CA PHE A 276 17.79 -8.01 -1.91
C PHE A 276 18.53 -6.68 -2.04
N ASP A 277 19.87 -6.69 -1.90
CA ASP A 277 20.68 -5.48 -2.08
C ASP A 277 20.56 -4.93 -3.49
N ARG A 278 20.63 -5.81 -4.51
CA ARG A 278 20.44 -5.42 -5.92
C ARG A 278 19.03 -4.90 -6.17
N PHE A 279 18.01 -5.57 -5.60
CA PHE A 279 16.63 -5.12 -5.70
C PHE A 279 16.46 -3.73 -5.08
N ARG A 280 17.04 -3.49 -3.90
CA ARG A 280 16.98 -2.20 -3.21
C ARG A 280 17.59 -1.07 -4.06
N LEU A 281 18.73 -1.30 -4.66
CA LEU A 281 19.34 -0.35 -5.59
C LEU A 281 18.45 -0.09 -6.80
N ASP A 282 18.00 -1.14 -7.48
CA ASP A 282 17.11 -1.02 -8.63
C ASP A 282 15.78 -0.34 -8.30
N PHE A 283 15.18 -0.68 -7.17
CA PHE A 283 13.94 -0.11 -6.68
C PHE A 283 14.07 1.40 -6.44
N ASN A 284 15.19 1.83 -5.88
CA ASN A 284 15.43 3.22 -5.53
C ASN A 284 15.90 4.08 -6.72
N GLU A 285 16.85 3.57 -7.53
CA GLU A 285 17.58 4.36 -8.52
C GLU A 285 16.97 4.27 -9.93
N VAL A 286 16.37 3.12 -10.28
CA VAL A 286 15.97 2.85 -11.66
C VAL A 286 14.45 2.80 -11.82
N ARG A 287 13.73 2.26 -10.84
CA ARG A 287 12.31 1.97 -10.96
C ARG A 287 11.44 3.23 -10.90
N PRO A 288 10.64 3.55 -11.94
CA PRO A 288 9.67 4.63 -11.89
C PRO A 288 8.52 4.33 -10.95
N HIS A 289 8.08 5.32 -10.17
CA HIS A 289 6.97 5.20 -9.25
C HIS A 289 5.80 6.12 -9.63
N GLU A 290 4.65 5.53 -9.94
CA GLU A 290 3.46 6.28 -10.37
C GLU A 290 3.02 7.33 -9.32
N ALA A 291 3.13 6.99 -8.02
CA ALA A 291 2.81 7.91 -6.93
C ALA A 291 3.80 9.09 -6.78
N LEU A 292 4.93 9.04 -7.48
CA LEU A 292 5.93 10.11 -7.56
C LEU A 292 5.97 10.76 -8.95
N GLY A 293 4.88 10.67 -9.72
CA GLY A 293 4.86 11.18 -11.10
C GLY A 293 5.85 10.48 -12.03
N GLN A 294 6.12 9.19 -11.81
CA GLN A 294 7.13 8.36 -12.50
C GLN A 294 8.60 8.70 -12.13
N ALA A 295 8.83 9.59 -11.17
CA ALA A 295 10.17 9.78 -10.61
C ALA A 295 10.66 8.53 -9.87
N THR A 296 11.98 8.38 -9.74
CA THR A 296 12.57 7.34 -8.90
C THR A 296 12.56 7.76 -7.42
N PRO A 297 12.48 6.84 -6.46
CA PRO A 297 12.60 7.16 -5.04
C PRO A 297 13.85 7.97 -4.71
N ALA A 298 14.99 7.63 -5.29
CA ALA A 298 16.26 8.32 -5.06
C ALA A 298 16.25 9.79 -5.50
N SER A 299 15.51 10.13 -6.56
CA SER A 299 15.41 11.53 -7.01
C SER A 299 14.61 12.41 -6.06
N VAL A 300 13.77 11.81 -5.21
CA VAL A 300 12.90 12.51 -4.24
C VAL A 300 13.49 12.45 -2.82
N TYR A 301 14.19 11.36 -2.48
CA TYR A 301 14.78 11.16 -1.16
C TYR A 301 15.81 12.24 -0.84
N ARG A 302 15.87 12.66 0.43
CA ARG A 302 16.84 13.63 0.94
C ARG A 302 17.52 13.04 2.18
N THR A 303 18.73 13.50 2.46
CA THR A 303 19.46 13.13 3.68
C THR A 303 18.68 13.57 4.90
N ASN A 304 18.62 12.73 5.92
CA ASN A 304 17.93 13.02 7.17
C ASN A 304 18.73 14.04 8.00
N THR A 305 18.04 15.03 8.53
CA THR A 305 18.64 16.03 9.43
C THR A 305 18.61 15.60 10.90
N ARG A 306 17.76 14.63 11.25
CA ARG A 306 17.64 14.07 12.59
C ARG A 306 18.66 12.93 12.75
N LEU A 307 19.84 13.27 13.22
CA LEU A 307 20.94 12.32 13.39
C LEU A 307 20.68 11.38 14.57
N TYR A 308 21.24 10.18 14.47
CA TYR A 308 21.22 9.20 15.56
C TYR A 308 22.32 9.52 16.59
N ALA A 309 21.90 9.82 17.81
CA ALA A 309 22.82 10.23 18.88
C ALA A 309 23.74 9.10 19.39
N GLY A 310 23.36 7.85 19.16
CA GLY A 310 24.16 6.68 19.57
C GLY A 310 23.97 6.24 21.02
N HIS A 311 23.20 6.97 21.82
CA HIS A 311 22.87 6.66 23.22
C HIS A 311 21.36 6.69 23.43
N LEU A 312 20.90 6.11 24.51
CA LEU A 312 19.51 6.05 24.93
C LEU A 312 19.37 6.88 26.20
N ASP A 313 18.58 7.95 26.10
CA ASP A 313 18.28 8.79 27.24
C ASP A 313 17.12 8.25 28.06
N ASP A 314 17.16 8.43 29.37
CA ASP A 314 15.99 8.20 30.19
C ASP A 314 14.92 9.24 29.86
N PRO A 315 13.63 8.86 29.83
CA PRO A 315 12.55 9.81 29.56
C PRO A 315 12.54 10.91 30.61
N TRP A 316 12.38 12.15 30.13
CA TRP A 316 12.16 13.30 30.97
C TRP A 316 10.68 13.46 31.27
N TYR A 317 10.34 13.90 32.50
CA TYR A 317 8.98 14.12 32.94
C TYR A 317 8.83 15.50 33.58
N ASP A 318 7.65 16.12 33.39
CA ASP A 318 7.29 17.38 33.99
C ASP A 318 7.21 17.29 35.52
N ALA A 319 7.25 18.43 36.20
CA ALA A 319 7.28 18.53 37.67
C ALA A 319 6.04 17.97 38.37
N ASP A 320 4.94 17.80 37.66
CA ASP A 320 3.69 17.19 38.16
C ASP A 320 3.74 15.67 38.18
N HIS A 321 4.79 15.06 37.59
CA HIS A 321 4.99 13.60 37.59
C HIS A 321 5.86 13.17 38.78
N SER A 322 5.44 12.14 39.49
CA SER A 322 6.34 11.32 40.31
C SER A 322 7.00 10.26 39.45
N VAL A 323 8.34 10.14 39.54
CA VAL A 323 9.11 9.20 38.71
C VAL A 323 9.38 7.93 39.50
N HIS A 324 9.03 6.78 38.91
CA HIS A 324 9.17 5.46 39.52
C HIS A 324 9.97 4.55 38.60
N ARG A 325 10.86 3.72 39.19
CA ARG A 325 11.58 2.68 38.44
C ARG A 325 10.75 1.40 38.36
N VAL A 326 10.60 0.88 37.17
CA VAL A 326 10.05 -0.46 36.96
C VAL A 326 11.12 -1.50 37.29
N LEU A 327 10.86 -2.32 38.29
CA LEU A 327 11.76 -3.38 38.75
C LEU A 327 11.73 -4.59 37.81
N ALA A 328 12.57 -5.60 38.13
CA ALA A 328 12.53 -6.88 37.43
C ALA A 328 11.10 -7.46 37.38
N ARG A 329 10.79 -8.17 36.27
CA ARG A 329 9.47 -8.73 35.99
C ARG A 329 8.35 -7.70 35.81
N GLY A 330 8.66 -6.42 35.64
CA GLY A 330 7.69 -5.39 35.22
C GLY A 330 6.88 -4.76 36.36
N TYR A 331 7.27 -4.88 37.62
CA TYR A 331 6.61 -4.26 38.77
C TYR A 331 7.25 -2.91 39.13
N MET A 332 6.46 -1.96 39.60
CA MET A 332 6.94 -0.77 40.30
C MET A 332 6.35 -0.74 41.72
N LEU A 333 6.99 -0.03 42.64
CA LEU A 333 6.43 0.23 43.98
C LEU A 333 5.50 1.43 43.88
N TRP A 334 4.26 1.25 44.34
CA TRP A 334 3.25 2.28 44.43
C TRP A 334 2.58 2.21 45.78
N ALA A 335 2.75 3.27 46.59
CA ALA A 335 2.30 3.29 48.00
C ALA A 335 2.81 2.06 48.79
N ASP A 336 4.10 1.73 48.62
CA ASP A 336 4.81 0.59 49.22
C ASP A 336 4.35 -0.82 48.78
N GLU A 337 3.38 -0.90 47.88
CA GLU A 337 2.90 -2.14 47.32
C GLU A 337 3.39 -2.38 45.88
N PRO A 338 3.69 -3.66 45.50
CA PRO A 338 4.13 -3.99 44.16
C PRO A 338 2.98 -3.90 43.16
N LEU A 339 3.09 -3.00 42.18
CA LEU A 339 2.11 -2.81 41.12
C LEU A 339 2.69 -3.25 39.78
N TYR A 340 2.06 -4.24 39.14
CA TYR A 340 2.51 -4.73 37.84
C TYR A 340 2.18 -3.73 36.73
N ILE A 341 3.17 -3.31 35.97
CA ILE A 341 3.01 -2.39 34.84
C ILE A 341 3.25 -3.12 33.49
N SER A 342 4.50 -3.56 33.25
CA SER A 342 4.87 -4.29 32.02
C SER A 342 6.30 -4.82 32.12
N GLU A 343 6.52 -6.07 31.73
CA GLU A 343 7.87 -6.66 31.60
C GLU A 343 8.73 -5.93 30.55
N ALA A 344 8.11 -5.37 29.52
CA ALA A 344 8.82 -4.61 28.48
C ALA A 344 9.56 -3.39 29.03
N LEU A 345 9.10 -2.87 30.17
CA LEU A 345 9.64 -1.67 30.83
C LEU A 345 10.58 -1.99 32.01
N ALA A 346 10.93 -3.28 32.22
CA ALA A 346 11.83 -3.64 33.32
C ALA A 346 13.16 -2.88 33.23
N GLY A 347 13.51 -2.16 34.30
CA GLY A 347 14.69 -1.29 34.39
C GLY A 347 14.43 0.17 34.04
N GLU A 348 13.34 0.48 33.36
CA GLU A 348 13.00 1.80 32.86
C GLU A 348 12.33 2.69 33.92
N LEU A 349 12.38 4.01 33.71
CA LEU A 349 11.69 5.01 34.51
C LEU A 349 10.33 5.35 33.91
N VAL A 350 9.27 5.34 34.70
CA VAL A 350 7.92 5.75 34.31
C VAL A 350 7.47 6.96 35.12
N GLY A 351 6.75 7.86 34.49
CA GLY A 351 6.12 9.02 35.14
C GLY A 351 4.69 8.71 35.56
N VAL A 352 4.31 9.14 36.75
CA VAL A 352 2.93 9.04 37.27
C VAL A 352 2.41 10.41 37.60
N ALA A 353 1.37 10.89 36.89
CA ALA A 353 0.79 12.20 37.08
C ALA A 353 -0.67 12.14 37.57
N PRO A 354 -1.16 13.13 38.32
CA PRO A 354 -2.56 13.17 38.73
C PRO A 354 -3.48 13.52 37.57
N LEU A 355 -4.68 12.95 37.58
CA LEU A 355 -5.77 13.29 36.67
C LEU A 355 -6.86 14.07 37.43
N PRO A 356 -7.65 14.92 36.74
CA PRO A 356 -8.79 15.64 37.37
C PRO A 356 -9.79 14.73 38.05
N SER A 357 -9.93 13.48 37.59
CA SER A 357 -10.78 12.44 38.20
C SER A 357 -10.26 11.92 39.56
N GLY A 358 -9.07 12.34 39.98
CA GLY A 358 -8.37 11.84 41.15
C GLY A 358 -7.61 10.51 40.91
N ASN A 359 -7.77 9.90 39.75
CA ASN A 359 -6.95 8.78 39.28
C ASN A 359 -5.52 9.27 38.92
N ARG A 360 -4.62 8.36 38.63
CA ARG A 360 -3.26 8.72 38.19
C ARG A 360 -2.91 8.03 36.89
N ILE A 361 -2.43 8.82 35.92
CA ILE A 361 -1.94 8.28 34.65
C ILE A 361 -0.51 7.81 34.82
N VAL A 362 -0.20 6.65 34.26
CA VAL A 362 1.17 6.12 34.15
C VAL A 362 1.63 6.29 32.72
N ARG A 363 2.82 6.87 32.55
CA ARG A 363 3.37 7.24 31.24
C ARG A 363 4.79 6.75 31.09
N PHE A 364 5.15 6.31 29.87
CA PHE A 364 6.54 6.10 29.47
C PHE A 364 6.87 6.98 28.28
N ALA A 365 7.86 7.87 28.45
CA ALA A 365 8.16 8.92 27.48
C ALA A 365 6.86 9.67 27.09
N THR A 366 6.48 9.65 25.81
CA THR A 366 5.26 10.28 25.30
C THR A 366 4.05 9.34 25.27
N THR A 367 4.18 8.10 25.75
CA THR A 367 3.15 7.07 25.64
C THR A 367 2.43 6.85 26.96
N ASP A 368 1.11 6.99 26.96
CA ASP A 368 0.24 6.66 28.09
C ASP A 368 0.08 5.16 28.19
N LEU A 369 0.46 4.57 29.34
CA LEU A 369 0.45 3.13 29.58
C LEU A 369 -0.87 2.62 30.16
N GLY A 370 -1.51 3.45 30.97
CA GLY A 370 -2.73 3.11 31.71
C GLY A 370 -2.96 4.05 32.89
N VAL A 371 -3.93 3.69 33.70
CA VAL A 371 -4.37 4.50 34.83
C VAL A 371 -4.35 3.69 36.12
N ILE A 372 -3.83 4.25 37.19
CA ILE A 372 -4.00 3.73 38.56
C ILE A 372 -5.29 4.32 39.11
N VAL A 373 -6.24 3.46 39.42
CA VAL A 373 -7.57 3.85 39.94
C VAL A 373 -7.44 4.21 41.41
N ARG A 374 -7.81 5.44 41.78
CA ARG A 374 -7.70 5.96 43.18
C ARG A 374 -8.40 5.08 44.21
N GLN A 375 -9.59 4.58 43.88
CA GLN A 375 -10.42 3.83 44.82
C GLN A 375 -9.88 2.42 45.11
N THR A 376 -9.21 1.79 44.16
CA THR A 376 -8.79 0.40 44.24
C THR A 376 -7.29 0.19 44.28
N GLY A 377 -6.50 1.23 43.96
CA GLY A 377 -5.04 1.11 43.75
C GLY A 377 -4.62 0.26 42.54
N LYS A 378 -5.57 -0.30 41.80
CA LYS A 378 -5.27 -1.18 40.67
C LYS A 378 -4.84 -0.39 39.44
N PHE A 379 -3.88 -0.94 38.69
CA PHE A 379 -3.48 -0.43 37.39
C PHE A 379 -4.34 -1.05 36.30
N ILE A 380 -5.02 -0.19 35.55
CA ILE A 380 -5.77 -0.57 34.35
C ILE A 380 -4.92 -0.12 33.14
N ARG A 381 -4.36 -1.09 32.45
CA ARG A 381 -3.55 -0.82 31.26
C ARG A 381 -4.40 -0.33 30.09
N PHE A 382 -3.84 0.55 29.26
CA PHE A 382 -4.41 0.86 27.98
C PHE A 382 -4.03 -0.24 26.98
N ALA A 383 -4.95 -0.55 26.07
CA ALA A 383 -4.63 -1.38 24.89
C ALA A 383 -3.62 -0.67 24.00
N ALA A 384 -2.99 -1.39 23.09
CA ALA A 384 -2.12 -0.80 22.08
C ALA A 384 -2.79 0.43 21.44
N ALA A 385 -2.05 1.54 21.32
CA ALA A 385 -2.57 2.80 20.81
C ALA A 385 -3.31 2.57 19.47
N ARG A 386 -4.61 2.89 19.45
CA ARG A 386 -5.38 2.89 18.21
C ARG A 386 -5.23 4.27 17.58
N PRO A 387 -4.67 4.41 16.37
CA PRO A 387 -4.57 5.70 15.69
C PRO A 387 -5.95 6.36 15.65
N GLY A 388 -6.05 7.62 16.05
CA GLY A 388 -7.29 8.42 15.98
C GLY A 388 -8.17 8.45 17.23
N ARG A 389 -7.81 7.79 18.33
CA ARG A 389 -8.46 7.96 19.64
C ARG A 389 -7.52 8.66 20.64
N THR A 390 -7.20 9.90 20.39
CA THR A 390 -6.89 10.86 21.47
C THR A 390 -8.23 11.30 22.07
N LYS A 391 -8.87 10.45 22.86
CA LYS A 391 -9.74 11.00 23.90
C LYS A 391 -8.81 11.75 24.83
N ALA A 392 -9.08 13.04 25.02
CA ALA A 392 -8.41 13.79 26.04
C ALA A 392 -8.54 12.98 27.34
N VAL A 393 -7.42 12.61 27.96
CA VAL A 393 -7.35 11.75 29.15
C VAL A 393 -8.15 12.35 30.33
N SER A 394 -8.53 13.63 30.23
CA SER A 394 -9.42 14.33 31.14
C SER A 394 -10.86 13.79 31.23
N ALA A 395 -11.31 12.95 30.27
CA ALA A 395 -12.69 12.45 30.17
C ALA A 395 -12.79 10.91 30.28
N TRP A 396 -11.77 10.21 30.80
CA TRP A 396 -11.85 8.76 30.99
C TRP A 396 -12.78 8.45 32.18
N ASP A 397 -13.91 7.80 31.89
CA ASP A 397 -14.97 7.42 32.84
C ASP A 397 -14.91 5.97 33.31
N GLY A 398 -13.94 5.17 32.81
CA GLY A 398 -13.82 3.74 33.15
C GLY A 398 -14.59 2.78 32.24
N SER A 399 -15.33 3.28 31.25
CA SER A 399 -16.19 2.44 30.38
C SER A 399 -15.40 1.62 29.33
N ASP A 400 -14.11 1.94 29.11
CA ASP A 400 -13.25 1.26 28.15
C ASP A 400 -12.35 0.16 28.80
N ALA A 401 -12.64 -0.28 30.04
CA ALA A 401 -11.96 -1.42 30.66
C ALA A 401 -12.44 -2.72 30.00
N GLU A 402 -11.55 -3.45 29.33
CA GLU A 402 -11.85 -4.79 28.83
C GLU A 402 -12.26 -5.67 30.02
N THR A 403 -13.50 -6.15 30.01
CA THR A 403 -13.94 -7.24 30.87
C THR A 403 -13.16 -8.49 30.47
N GLU A 404 -12.36 -9.04 31.36
CA GLU A 404 -11.72 -10.34 31.15
C GLU A 404 -12.80 -11.38 30.82
N PRO A 405 -12.62 -12.19 29.76
CA PRO A 405 -13.51 -13.33 29.55
C PRO A 405 -13.32 -14.29 30.74
N GLN A 406 -14.37 -14.52 31.48
CA GLN A 406 -14.43 -15.57 32.51
C GLN A 406 -14.10 -16.90 31.83
N MET A 407 -13.00 -17.53 32.23
CA MET A 407 -12.71 -18.93 31.89
C MET A 407 -13.71 -19.80 32.64
N THR A 408 -14.62 -20.41 31.93
CA THR A 408 -15.28 -21.66 32.28
C THR A 408 -14.58 -22.82 31.67
#